data_6ebb970d265a319360cad493ee798d83
#
_entry.id   6ebb970d265a319360cad493ee798d83
#
_cell.length_a   1.000
_cell.length_b   1.000
_cell.length_c   1.000
_cell.angle_alpha   90.00
_cell.angle_beta   90.00
_cell.angle_gamma   90.00
#
_symmetry.space_group_name_H-M   'P 1'
#
loop_
_entity.id
_entity.type
_entity.pdbx_description
1 polymer ?
#
loop_
_entity_poly.entity_id
_entity_poly.type
_entity_poly.pdbx_seq_one_letter_code
_entity_poly.pdbx_strand_id
1 'polypeptide(L)'
;MLLTETIKNSTSAIKKRRAAIESKQHAETYARALAQLSQTAGSIKDTLDCAIAIKESGIVEAPVIDEATRSDLLACINDCGNGISEMRLSMDAVRLLKSKGDAFATQIKIVWREASVKYSDGSKGYLSMIGGLSSNPKRATELADNITKTVAGEPSIKAVKKLVADVSEAKKIADEFSLNPEIEVFLKKVSSLQATVADLTPDILTWLKGKNLTSKLKIRF
;
A
#
# COMPACT_ATOMS: atom_id res chain seq x y z
N MET A 1 17.94 -65.04 37.74
CA MET A 1 17.21 -64.87 36.50
C MET A 1 16.18 -63.68 36.57
N LEU A 2 15.36 -63.56 37.60
CA LEU A 2 14.32 -62.57 37.73
C LEU A 2 14.80 -61.08 37.64
N LEU A 3 15.95 -60.76 38.24
CA LEU A 3 16.42 -59.33 38.28
C LEU A 3 16.82 -58.80 36.90
N THR A 4 17.48 -59.61 36.09
CA THR A 4 17.93 -59.27 34.75
C THR A 4 16.74 -59.00 33.78
N GLU A 5 15.69 -59.80 33.94
CA GLU A 5 14.46 -59.71 33.15
C GLU A 5 13.65 -58.51 33.50
N THR A 6 13.55 -58.17 34.81
CA THR A 6 12.91 -56.95 35.31
C THR A 6 13.62 -55.69 34.80
N ILE A 7 14.95 -55.63 34.80
CA ILE A 7 15.75 -54.53 34.29
C ILE A 7 15.52 -54.36 32.76
N LYS A 8 15.50 -55.46 32.03
CA LYS A 8 15.28 -55.48 30.58
C LYS A 8 13.89 -54.94 30.22
N ASN A 9 12.87 -55.35 30.95
CA ASN A 9 11.49 -54.91 30.78
C ASN A 9 11.31 -53.42 31.13
N SER A 10 11.92 -52.96 32.23
CA SER A 10 11.91 -51.56 32.64
C SER A 10 12.61 -50.66 31.61
N THR A 11 13.77 -51.11 31.09
CA THR A 11 14.51 -50.37 30.05
C THR A 11 13.71 -50.27 28.75
N SER A 12 13.03 -51.35 28.35
CA SER A 12 12.13 -51.32 27.18
C SER A 12 10.93 -50.38 27.37
N ALA A 13 10.32 -50.39 28.54
CA ALA A 13 9.21 -49.52 28.88
C ALA A 13 9.62 -48.01 28.87
N ILE A 14 10.82 -47.69 29.39
CA ILE A 14 11.38 -46.34 29.36
C ILE A 14 11.63 -45.88 27.91
N LYS A 15 12.22 -46.73 27.07
CA LYS A 15 12.43 -46.43 25.65
C LYS A 15 11.11 -46.16 24.91
N LYS A 16 10.09 -46.98 25.12
CA LYS A 16 8.76 -46.78 24.53
C LYS A 16 8.11 -45.45 24.98
N ARG A 17 8.22 -45.14 26.29
CA ARG A 17 7.69 -43.85 26.81
C ARG A 17 8.42 -42.63 26.24
N ARG A 18 9.78 -42.70 26.13
CA ARG A 18 10.56 -41.64 25.50
C ARG A 18 10.14 -41.42 24.04
N ALA A 19 10.06 -42.47 23.24
CA ALA A 19 9.61 -42.37 21.86
C ALA A 19 8.18 -41.77 21.72
N ALA A 20 7.27 -42.14 22.61
CA ALA A 20 5.91 -41.58 22.62
C ALA A 20 5.89 -40.09 23.00
N ILE A 21 6.74 -39.66 23.95
CA ILE A 21 6.88 -38.25 24.34
C ILE A 21 7.48 -37.45 23.19
N GLU A 22 8.55 -37.92 22.57
CA GLU A 22 9.21 -37.30 21.42
C GLU A 22 8.24 -37.14 20.23
N SER A 23 7.46 -38.21 19.94
CA SER A 23 6.42 -38.17 18.89
C SER A 23 5.33 -37.10 19.17
N LYS A 24 4.88 -36.99 20.42
CA LYS A 24 3.88 -35.98 20.83
C LYS A 24 4.45 -34.59 20.71
N GLN A 25 5.66 -34.33 21.20
CA GLN A 25 6.32 -33.02 21.11
C GLN A 25 6.54 -32.62 19.65
N HIS A 26 6.93 -33.59 18.80
CA HIS A 26 7.06 -33.32 17.36
C HIS A 26 5.73 -32.93 16.73
N ALA A 27 4.65 -33.64 17.02
CA ALA A 27 3.31 -33.32 16.52
C ALA A 27 2.83 -31.94 16.96
N GLU A 28 3.06 -31.58 18.24
CA GLU A 28 2.70 -30.26 18.76
C GLU A 28 3.52 -29.12 18.08
N THR A 29 4.82 -29.34 17.89
CA THR A 29 5.70 -28.36 17.22
C THR A 29 5.30 -28.18 15.76
N TYR A 30 5.01 -29.26 15.05
CA TYR A 30 4.54 -29.26 13.68
C TYR A 30 3.19 -28.50 13.55
N ALA A 31 2.24 -28.78 14.45
CA ALA A 31 0.95 -28.10 14.46
C ALA A 31 1.11 -26.58 14.68
N ARG A 32 2.00 -26.15 15.57
CA ARG A 32 2.33 -24.73 15.79
C ARG A 32 2.95 -24.11 14.53
N ALA A 33 3.87 -24.81 13.87
CA ALA A 33 4.48 -24.33 12.63
C ALA A 33 3.44 -24.15 11.51
N LEU A 34 2.50 -25.07 11.35
CA LEU A 34 1.40 -24.95 10.40
C LEU A 34 0.49 -23.75 10.69
N ALA A 35 0.12 -23.54 11.94
CA ALA A 35 -0.71 -22.41 12.33
C ALA A 35 -0.02 -21.07 12.03
N GLN A 36 1.27 -20.96 12.36
CA GLN A 36 2.06 -19.77 12.08
C GLN A 36 2.28 -19.57 10.57
N LEU A 37 2.49 -20.65 9.81
CA LEU A 37 2.60 -20.58 8.36
C LEU A 37 1.32 -20.07 7.72
N SER A 38 0.16 -20.55 8.16
CA SER A 38 -1.15 -20.09 7.65
C SER A 38 -1.32 -18.58 7.86
N GLN A 39 -0.99 -18.07 9.05
CA GLN A 39 -1.03 -16.62 9.33
C GLN A 39 -0.06 -15.83 8.45
N THR A 40 1.18 -16.32 8.30
CA THR A 40 2.22 -15.69 7.48
C THR A 40 1.82 -15.65 6.01
N ALA A 41 1.29 -16.77 5.48
CA ALA A 41 0.81 -16.84 4.11
C ALA A 41 -0.36 -15.87 3.84
N GLY A 42 -1.28 -15.71 4.80
CA GLY A 42 -2.34 -14.72 4.72
C GLY A 42 -1.79 -13.28 4.61
N SER A 43 -0.84 -12.92 5.46
CA SER A 43 -0.22 -11.60 5.44
C SER A 43 0.54 -11.32 4.13
N ILE A 44 1.27 -12.32 3.61
CA ILE A 44 1.98 -12.19 2.32
C ILE A 44 0.97 -12.03 1.18
N LYS A 45 -0.11 -12.81 1.20
CA LYS A 45 -1.19 -12.70 0.21
C LYS A 45 -1.81 -11.30 0.21
N ASP A 46 -2.17 -10.76 1.37
CA ASP A 46 -2.76 -9.42 1.46
C ASP A 46 -1.81 -8.34 0.93
N THR A 47 -0.51 -8.48 1.21
CA THR A 47 0.53 -7.60 0.67
C THR A 47 0.65 -7.72 -0.85
N LEU A 48 0.62 -8.94 -1.38
CA LEU A 48 0.66 -9.19 -2.82
C LEU A 48 -0.57 -8.63 -3.54
N ASP A 49 -1.76 -8.85 -2.99
CA ASP A 49 -3.00 -8.32 -3.53
C ASP A 49 -2.97 -6.77 -3.57
N CYS A 50 -2.38 -6.14 -2.55
CA CYS A 50 -2.16 -4.70 -2.52
C CYS A 50 -1.15 -4.26 -3.60
N ALA A 51 -0.03 -4.97 -3.78
CA ALA A 51 0.96 -4.68 -4.82
C ALA A 51 0.36 -4.78 -6.23
N ILE A 52 -0.47 -5.80 -6.47
CA ILE A 52 -1.21 -5.98 -7.73
C ILE A 52 -2.15 -4.79 -7.95
N ALA A 53 -2.92 -4.39 -6.94
CA ALA A 53 -3.82 -3.26 -7.04
C ALA A 53 -3.10 -1.94 -7.36
N ILE A 54 -1.93 -1.69 -6.76
CA ILE A 54 -1.08 -0.52 -7.06
C ILE A 54 -0.65 -0.55 -8.54
N LYS A 55 -0.22 -1.69 -9.05
CA LYS A 55 0.20 -1.88 -10.44
C LYS A 55 -0.96 -1.68 -11.42
N GLU A 56 -2.07 -2.36 -11.21
CA GLU A 56 -3.25 -2.32 -12.08
C GLU A 56 -3.92 -0.96 -12.11
N SER A 57 -3.80 -0.18 -11.03
CA SER A 57 -4.34 1.18 -10.98
C SER A 57 -3.54 2.21 -11.78
N GLY A 58 -2.36 1.85 -12.31
CA GLY A 58 -1.48 2.78 -13.02
C GLY A 58 -0.77 3.79 -12.12
N ILE A 59 -0.80 3.62 -10.79
CA ILE A 59 -0.04 4.45 -9.86
C ILE A 59 1.46 4.26 -10.07
N VAL A 60 1.87 3.04 -10.45
CA VAL A 60 3.27 2.66 -10.73
C VAL A 60 3.37 1.99 -12.10
N GLU A 61 4.27 2.47 -12.94
CA GLU A 61 4.57 1.84 -14.24
C GLU A 61 5.57 0.69 -14.10
N ALA A 62 6.55 0.83 -13.21
CA ALA A 62 7.60 -0.16 -12.95
C ALA A 62 7.07 -1.37 -12.17
N PRO A 63 7.79 -2.51 -12.14
CA PRO A 63 7.50 -3.61 -11.23
C PRO A 63 7.50 -3.14 -9.77
N VAL A 64 6.44 -3.48 -9.03
CA VAL A 64 6.29 -3.11 -7.61
C VAL A 64 7.21 -3.94 -6.71
N ILE A 65 7.66 -5.10 -7.21
CA ILE A 65 8.54 -6.05 -6.52
C ILE A 65 9.80 -6.22 -7.38
N ASP A 66 10.97 -6.09 -6.77
CA ASP A 66 12.22 -6.44 -7.43
C ASP A 66 12.39 -7.97 -7.54
N GLU A 67 13.20 -8.40 -8.52
CA GLU A 67 13.38 -9.83 -8.81
C GLU A 67 14.08 -10.58 -7.67
N ALA A 68 14.94 -9.91 -6.90
CA ALA A 68 15.62 -10.53 -5.76
C ALA A 68 14.62 -10.85 -4.64
N THR A 69 13.78 -9.90 -4.25
CA THR A 69 12.71 -10.10 -3.25
C THR A 69 11.73 -11.19 -3.70
N ARG A 70 11.36 -11.19 -4.98
CA ARG A 70 10.48 -12.21 -5.56
C ARG A 70 11.11 -13.60 -5.49
N SER A 71 12.37 -13.74 -5.88
CA SER A 71 13.10 -15.00 -5.85
C SER A 71 13.25 -15.55 -4.43
N ASP A 72 13.60 -14.67 -3.48
CA ASP A 72 13.74 -15.01 -2.07
C ASP A 72 12.41 -15.52 -1.47
N LEU A 73 11.31 -14.84 -1.74
CA LEU A 73 9.98 -15.26 -1.28
C LEU A 73 9.60 -16.61 -1.87
N LEU A 74 9.82 -16.83 -3.18
CA LEU A 74 9.51 -18.10 -3.83
C LEU A 74 10.33 -19.24 -3.26
N ALA A 75 11.63 -19.04 -2.99
CA ALA A 75 12.48 -20.04 -2.36
C ALA A 75 11.93 -20.43 -0.97
N CYS A 76 11.61 -19.46 -0.12
CA CYS A 76 11.04 -19.72 1.21
C CYS A 76 9.67 -20.41 1.15
N ILE A 77 8.82 -20.07 0.18
CA ILE A 77 7.51 -20.71 -0.03
C ILE A 77 7.72 -22.18 -0.42
N ASN A 78 8.65 -22.46 -1.33
CA ASN A 78 8.97 -23.80 -1.76
C ASN A 78 9.54 -24.65 -0.62
N ASP A 79 10.44 -24.08 0.21
CA ASP A 79 10.99 -24.77 1.38
C ASP A 79 9.89 -25.14 2.39
N CYS A 80 8.97 -24.24 2.66
CA CYS A 80 7.81 -24.52 3.50
C CYS A 80 6.90 -25.59 2.87
N GLY A 81 6.66 -25.52 1.55
CA GLY A 81 5.88 -26.52 0.81
C GLY A 81 6.48 -27.92 0.87
N ASN A 82 7.80 -28.02 0.68
CA ASN A 82 8.54 -29.30 0.84
C ASN A 82 8.42 -29.81 2.29
N GLY A 83 8.61 -28.90 3.27
CA GLY A 83 8.46 -29.27 4.68
C GLY A 83 7.07 -29.78 5.04
N ILE A 84 6.01 -29.27 4.43
CA ILE A 84 4.64 -29.80 4.59
C ILE A 84 4.53 -31.18 3.97
N SER A 85 4.99 -31.35 2.74
CA SER A 85 4.87 -32.63 2.00
C SER A 85 5.59 -33.75 2.69
N GLU A 86 6.71 -33.46 3.37
CA GLU A 86 7.52 -34.42 4.11
C GLU A 86 7.13 -34.54 5.60
N MET A 87 6.11 -33.84 6.06
CA MET A 87 5.73 -33.69 7.48
C MET A 87 6.90 -33.23 8.38
N ARG A 88 7.78 -32.39 7.83
CA ARG A 88 9.01 -31.88 8.48
C ARG A 88 9.06 -30.34 8.52
N LEU A 89 7.93 -29.68 8.43
CA LEU A 89 7.89 -28.23 8.49
C LEU A 89 8.54 -27.72 9.78
N SER A 90 9.62 -26.96 9.66
CA SER A 90 10.33 -26.40 10.80
C SER A 90 9.84 -24.99 11.13
N MET A 91 9.90 -24.63 12.41
CA MET A 91 9.61 -23.25 12.86
C MET A 91 10.58 -22.23 12.25
N ASP A 92 11.82 -22.63 11.96
CA ASP A 92 12.83 -21.73 11.40
C ASP A 92 12.53 -21.40 9.92
N ALA A 93 12.06 -22.38 9.14
CA ALA A 93 11.59 -22.12 7.77
C ALA A 93 10.41 -21.13 7.77
N VAL A 94 9.46 -21.30 8.69
CA VAL A 94 8.31 -20.39 8.82
C VAL A 94 8.74 -18.99 9.27
N ARG A 95 9.69 -18.88 10.20
CA ARG A 95 10.26 -17.60 10.64
C ARG A 95 11.00 -16.89 9.51
N LEU A 96 11.76 -17.63 8.70
CA LEU A 96 12.44 -17.08 7.55
C LEU A 96 11.44 -16.52 6.52
N LEU A 97 10.41 -17.30 6.17
CA LEU A 97 9.34 -16.85 5.29
C LEU A 97 8.65 -15.59 5.84
N LYS A 98 8.36 -15.56 7.15
CA LYS A 98 7.80 -14.37 7.80
C LYS A 98 8.72 -13.16 7.65
N SER A 99 10.01 -13.31 7.93
CA SER A 99 11.00 -12.24 7.79
C SER A 99 11.07 -11.69 6.36
N LYS A 100 11.04 -12.56 5.35
CA LYS A 100 11.01 -12.15 3.94
C LYS A 100 9.68 -11.49 3.57
N GLY A 101 8.56 -11.97 4.11
CA GLY A 101 7.25 -11.34 3.95
C GLY A 101 7.18 -9.95 4.58
N ASP A 102 7.74 -9.75 5.76
CA ASP A 102 7.82 -8.44 6.42
C ASP A 102 8.70 -7.45 5.63
N ALA A 103 9.82 -7.93 5.06
CA ALA A 103 10.67 -7.12 4.17
C ALA A 103 9.92 -6.70 2.89
N PHE A 104 9.19 -7.63 2.28
CA PHE A 104 8.32 -7.35 1.14
C PHE A 104 7.24 -6.32 1.48
N ALA A 105 6.55 -6.45 2.60
CA ALA A 105 5.56 -5.48 3.04
C ALA A 105 6.16 -4.08 3.24
N THR A 106 7.38 -4.00 3.76
CA THR A 106 8.13 -2.75 3.91
C THR A 106 8.44 -2.11 2.56
N GLN A 107 8.86 -2.91 1.56
CA GLN A 107 9.09 -2.44 0.20
C GLN A 107 7.82 -1.86 -0.41
N ILE A 108 6.67 -2.53 -0.28
CA ILE A 108 5.38 -2.04 -0.77
C ILE A 108 5.00 -0.70 -0.12
N LYS A 109 5.26 -0.51 1.17
CA LYS A 109 5.03 0.77 1.86
C LYS A 109 5.88 1.92 1.28
N ILE A 110 7.15 1.65 1.00
CA ILE A 110 8.04 2.63 0.38
C ILE A 110 7.53 3.01 -1.01
N VAL A 111 7.29 2.01 -1.85
CA VAL A 111 6.75 2.21 -3.22
C VAL A 111 5.43 2.98 -3.19
N TRP A 112 4.51 2.60 -2.30
CA TRP A 112 3.23 3.31 -2.13
C TRP A 112 3.44 4.78 -1.80
N ARG A 113 4.27 5.08 -0.80
CA ARG A 113 4.51 6.46 -0.34
C ARG A 113 5.04 7.34 -1.47
N GLU A 114 6.03 6.87 -2.21
CA GLU A 114 6.64 7.63 -3.30
C GLU A 114 5.69 7.78 -4.49
N ALA A 115 5.10 6.68 -4.92
CA ALA A 115 4.27 6.65 -6.12
C ALA A 115 2.92 7.35 -5.92
N SER A 116 2.27 7.21 -4.76
CA SER A 116 1.00 7.87 -4.48
C SER A 116 1.14 9.39 -4.38
N VAL A 117 2.26 9.88 -3.83
CA VAL A 117 2.58 11.32 -3.85
C VAL A 117 2.67 11.80 -5.29
N LYS A 118 3.53 11.17 -6.10
CA LYS A 118 3.73 11.53 -7.51
C LYS A 118 2.43 11.48 -8.32
N TYR A 119 1.64 10.42 -8.12
CA TYR A 119 0.37 10.21 -8.82
C TYR A 119 -0.67 11.29 -8.50
N SER A 120 -0.69 11.78 -7.26
CA SER A 120 -1.69 12.73 -6.77
C SER A 120 -1.27 14.20 -6.83
N ASP A 121 0.03 14.49 -7.06
CA ASP A 121 0.60 15.84 -6.93
C ASP A 121 -0.08 16.86 -7.86
N GLY A 122 -0.23 16.54 -9.14
CA GLY A 122 -0.94 17.39 -10.10
C GLY A 122 -2.38 17.69 -9.65
N SER A 123 -3.11 16.66 -9.18
CA SER A 123 -4.50 16.81 -8.74
C SER A 123 -4.63 17.69 -7.50
N LYS A 124 -3.72 17.54 -6.52
CA LYS A 124 -3.66 18.43 -5.35
C LYS A 124 -3.31 19.86 -5.73
N GLY A 125 -2.37 20.04 -6.65
CA GLY A 125 -2.03 21.33 -7.20
C GLY A 125 -3.26 22.03 -7.83
N TYR A 126 -4.02 21.33 -8.66
CA TYR A 126 -5.26 21.87 -9.23
C TYR A 126 -6.29 22.20 -8.17
N LEU A 127 -6.58 21.31 -7.23
CA LEU A 127 -7.55 21.58 -6.16
C LEU A 127 -7.17 22.79 -5.31
N SER A 128 -5.87 23.02 -5.06
CA SER A 128 -5.41 24.22 -4.34
C SER A 128 -5.62 25.50 -5.11
N MET A 129 -5.47 25.48 -6.44
CA MET A 129 -5.63 26.63 -7.31
C MET A 129 -7.10 26.99 -7.57
N ILE A 130 -7.92 25.97 -7.88
CA ILE A 130 -9.30 26.19 -8.35
C ILE A 130 -10.37 25.83 -7.32
N GLY A 131 -10.01 25.17 -6.23
CA GLY A 131 -10.98 24.67 -5.26
C GLY A 131 -11.88 25.76 -4.69
N GLY A 132 -11.31 26.94 -4.36
CA GLY A 132 -12.09 28.11 -3.90
C GLY A 132 -12.97 28.73 -4.98
N LEU A 133 -12.70 28.47 -6.26
CA LEU A 133 -13.43 29.00 -7.40
C LEU A 133 -14.51 28.03 -7.91
N SER A 134 -14.43 26.75 -7.51
CA SER A 134 -15.35 25.71 -7.98
C SER A 134 -16.80 25.98 -7.57
N SER A 135 -17.74 25.30 -8.23
CA SER A 135 -19.15 25.33 -7.88
C SER A 135 -19.43 24.79 -6.47
N ASN A 136 -18.55 23.90 -5.98
CA ASN A 136 -18.61 23.33 -4.64
C ASN A 136 -17.24 23.37 -3.93
N PRO A 137 -16.86 24.53 -3.35
CA PRO A 137 -15.56 24.69 -2.68
C PRO A 137 -15.34 23.72 -1.51
N LYS A 138 -16.41 23.38 -0.77
CA LYS A 138 -16.31 22.41 0.33
C LYS A 138 -15.88 21.04 -0.19
N ARG A 139 -16.48 20.58 -1.30
CA ARG A 139 -16.13 19.30 -1.90
C ARG A 139 -14.68 19.25 -2.39
N ALA A 140 -14.20 20.33 -3.00
CA ALA A 140 -12.81 20.44 -3.44
C ALA A 140 -11.83 20.35 -2.26
N THR A 141 -12.13 21.02 -1.14
CA THR A 141 -11.31 20.94 0.08
C THR A 141 -11.34 19.54 0.68
N GLU A 142 -12.52 18.92 0.83
CA GLU A 142 -12.66 17.54 1.32
C GLU A 142 -11.88 16.55 0.47
N LEU A 143 -11.88 16.74 -0.86
CA LEU A 143 -11.17 15.88 -1.79
C LEU A 143 -9.65 16.03 -1.63
N ALA A 144 -9.13 17.25 -1.49
CA ALA A 144 -7.72 17.50 -1.22
C ALA A 144 -7.26 16.87 0.11
N ASP A 145 -8.08 17.00 1.16
CA ASP A 145 -7.82 16.37 2.47
C ASP A 145 -7.86 14.86 2.39
N ASN A 146 -8.82 14.29 1.66
CA ASN A 146 -8.94 12.86 1.46
C ASN A 146 -7.72 12.28 0.73
N ILE A 147 -7.28 12.92 -0.36
CA ILE A 147 -6.08 12.54 -1.09
C ILE A 147 -4.87 12.59 -0.14
N THR A 148 -4.70 13.67 0.61
CA THR A 148 -3.58 13.83 1.55
C THR A 148 -3.58 12.76 2.63
N LYS A 149 -4.72 12.47 3.25
CA LYS A 149 -4.86 11.42 4.26
C LYS A 149 -4.60 10.02 3.69
N THR A 150 -5.08 9.76 2.47
CA THR A 150 -4.91 8.46 1.82
C THR A 150 -3.44 8.20 1.47
N VAL A 151 -2.73 9.21 0.95
CA VAL A 151 -1.29 9.14 0.62
C VAL A 151 -0.43 8.97 1.87
N ALA A 152 -0.78 9.62 2.99
CA ALA A 152 -0.06 9.49 4.25
C ALA A 152 -0.35 8.17 4.99
N GLY A 153 -1.40 7.45 4.60
CA GLY A 153 -1.82 6.20 5.23
C GLY A 153 -1.08 4.97 4.75
N GLU A 154 -1.36 3.84 5.41
CA GLU A 154 -0.83 2.53 5.02
C GLU A 154 -1.44 2.05 3.70
N PRO A 155 -0.65 1.39 2.83
CA PRO A 155 -1.15 0.83 1.59
C PRO A 155 -2.16 -0.29 1.85
N SER A 156 -3.25 -0.27 1.10
CA SER A 156 -4.27 -1.31 1.08
C SER A 156 -5.06 -1.21 -0.22
N ILE A 157 -5.73 -2.29 -0.63
CA ILE A 157 -6.61 -2.28 -1.82
C ILE A 157 -7.65 -1.15 -1.71
N LYS A 158 -8.18 -0.92 -0.52
CA LYS A 158 -9.15 0.17 -0.26
C LYS A 158 -8.51 1.54 -0.44
N ALA A 159 -7.28 1.75 0.06
CA ALA A 159 -6.56 3.02 -0.09
C ALA A 159 -6.22 3.29 -1.56
N VAL A 160 -5.78 2.27 -2.31
CA VAL A 160 -5.51 2.37 -3.75
C VAL A 160 -6.77 2.79 -4.52
N LYS A 161 -7.88 2.07 -4.35
CA LYS A 161 -9.15 2.38 -5.02
C LYS A 161 -9.65 3.78 -4.66
N LYS A 162 -9.54 4.16 -3.39
CA LYS A 162 -9.94 5.48 -2.92
C LYS A 162 -9.08 6.58 -3.58
N LEU A 163 -7.77 6.43 -3.61
CA LEU A 163 -6.86 7.41 -4.22
C LEU A 163 -7.18 7.61 -5.70
N VAL A 164 -7.37 6.52 -6.45
CA VAL A 164 -7.72 6.58 -7.88
C VAL A 164 -9.05 7.31 -8.10
N ALA A 165 -10.06 7.01 -7.30
CA ALA A 165 -11.37 7.66 -7.38
C ALA A 165 -11.26 9.17 -7.06
N ASP A 166 -10.57 9.53 -5.98
CA ASP A 166 -10.40 10.91 -5.53
C ASP A 166 -9.59 11.73 -6.57
N VAL A 167 -8.53 11.15 -7.14
CA VAL A 167 -7.73 11.78 -8.21
C VAL A 167 -8.55 11.95 -9.50
N SER A 168 -9.36 10.95 -9.86
CA SER A 168 -10.25 11.03 -11.03
C SER A 168 -11.31 12.13 -10.86
N GLU A 169 -11.89 12.26 -9.68
CA GLU A 169 -12.84 13.33 -9.37
C GLU A 169 -12.17 14.73 -9.40
N ALA A 170 -10.94 14.82 -8.86
CA ALA A 170 -10.16 16.07 -8.92
C ALA A 170 -9.87 16.50 -10.36
N LYS A 171 -9.54 15.56 -11.24
CA LYS A 171 -9.35 15.83 -12.68
C LYS A 171 -10.63 16.33 -13.33
N LYS A 172 -11.80 15.75 -13.03
CA LYS A 172 -13.08 16.22 -13.56
C LYS A 172 -13.37 17.67 -13.15
N ILE A 173 -13.09 18.01 -11.88
CA ILE A 173 -13.22 19.41 -11.41
C ILE A 173 -12.27 20.32 -12.19
N ALA A 174 -11.03 19.90 -12.45
CA ALA A 174 -10.09 20.69 -13.24
C ALA A 174 -10.55 20.88 -14.69
N ASP A 175 -11.07 19.82 -15.31
CA ASP A 175 -11.59 19.84 -16.70
C ASP A 175 -12.76 20.81 -16.87
N GLU A 176 -13.63 20.97 -15.87
CA GLU A 176 -14.72 21.97 -15.89
C GLU A 176 -14.22 23.41 -16.09
N PHE A 177 -12.99 23.70 -15.67
CA PHE A 177 -12.41 25.03 -15.80
C PHE A 177 -11.77 25.30 -17.17
N SER A 178 -11.52 24.25 -17.98
CA SER A 178 -10.89 24.36 -19.31
C SER A 178 -9.58 25.18 -19.23
N LEU A 179 -8.69 24.76 -18.33
CA LEU A 179 -7.43 25.46 -18.07
C LEU A 179 -6.48 25.35 -19.27
N ASN A 180 -5.93 26.49 -19.69
CA ASN A 180 -4.77 26.53 -20.59
C ASN A 180 -3.52 26.95 -19.77
N PRO A 181 -2.30 26.83 -20.33
CA PRO A 181 -1.07 27.12 -19.61
C PRO A 181 -1.01 28.55 -19.03
N GLU A 182 -1.57 29.53 -19.70
CA GLU A 182 -1.58 30.92 -19.25
C GLU A 182 -2.49 31.09 -18.03
N ILE A 183 -3.68 30.50 -18.08
CA ILE A 183 -4.62 30.48 -16.96
C ILE A 183 -4.04 29.74 -15.76
N GLU A 184 -3.35 28.59 -15.99
CA GLU A 184 -2.69 27.87 -14.91
C GLU A 184 -1.63 28.70 -14.20
N VAL A 185 -0.78 29.42 -14.95
CA VAL A 185 0.23 30.32 -14.39
C VAL A 185 -0.41 31.43 -13.57
N PHE A 186 -1.48 32.04 -14.09
CA PHE A 186 -2.23 33.04 -13.37
C PHE A 186 -2.83 32.52 -12.08
N LEU A 187 -3.48 31.37 -12.11
CA LEU A 187 -4.08 30.76 -10.91
C LEU A 187 -3.03 30.33 -9.87
N LYS A 188 -1.84 29.90 -10.30
CA LYS A 188 -0.70 29.65 -9.39
C LYS A 188 -0.29 30.92 -8.66
N LYS A 189 -0.20 32.05 -9.37
CA LYS A 189 0.07 33.36 -8.75
C LYS A 189 -1.05 33.80 -7.81
N VAL A 190 -2.31 33.57 -8.17
CA VAL A 190 -3.46 33.86 -7.29
C VAL A 190 -3.39 33.05 -6.01
N SER A 191 -3.14 31.75 -6.11
CA SER A 191 -3.09 30.85 -4.94
C SER A 191 -1.91 31.16 -4.00
N SER A 192 -0.79 31.67 -4.55
CA SER A 192 0.37 32.12 -3.77
C SER A 192 0.29 33.60 -3.35
N LEU A 193 -0.82 34.28 -3.59
CA LEU A 193 -1.03 35.71 -3.31
C LEU A 193 -0.02 36.63 -4.04
N GLN A 194 0.53 36.21 -5.17
CA GLN A 194 1.50 36.93 -5.98
C GLN A 194 0.89 37.52 -7.27
N ALA A 195 -0.39 37.26 -7.51
CA ALA A 195 -1.06 37.82 -8.69
C ALA A 195 -1.24 39.36 -8.57
N THR A 196 -0.93 40.03 -9.65
CA THR A 196 -1.04 41.49 -9.80
C THR A 196 -2.03 41.84 -10.92
N VAL A 197 -2.39 43.11 -11.05
CA VAL A 197 -3.23 43.59 -12.14
C VAL A 197 -2.56 43.37 -13.51
N ALA A 198 -1.24 43.40 -13.58
CA ALA A 198 -0.48 43.15 -14.81
C ALA A 198 -0.64 41.69 -15.31
N ASP A 199 -1.04 40.77 -14.45
CA ASP A 199 -1.30 39.34 -14.80
C ASP A 199 -2.71 39.16 -15.41
N LEU A 200 -3.57 40.19 -15.43
CA LEU A 200 -4.91 40.14 -16.00
C LEU A 200 -4.88 40.45 -17.50
N THR A 201 -4.40 39.50 -18.28
CA THR A 201 -4.46 39.63 -19.75
C THR A 201 -5.89 39.58 -20.28
N PRO A 202 -6.15 40.05 -21.52
CA PRO A 202 -7.48 39.99 -22.14
C PRO A 202 -8.06 38.56 -22.15
N ASP A 203 -7.22 37.54 -22.36
CA ASP A 203 -7.64 36.16 -22.40
C ASP A 203 -8.05 35.67 -21.01
N ILE A 204 -7.29 36.00 -19.98
CA ILE A 204 -7.64 35.70 -18.59
C ILE A 204 -8.93 36.41 -18.18
N LEU A 205 -9.11 37.67 -18.54
CA LEU A 205 -10.36 38.41 -18.27
C LEU A 205 -11.55 37.77 -18.98
N THR A 206 -11.39 37.34 -20.21
CA THR A 206 -12.43 36.64 -20.99
C THR A 206 -12.80 35.34 -20.35
N TRP A 207 -11.80 34.55 -19.94
CA TRP A 207 -12.00 33.29 -19.23
C TRP A 207 -12.73 33.52 -17.89
N LEU A 208 -12.29 34.47 -17.07
CA LEU A 208 -12.93 34.82 -15.80
C LEU A 208 -14.39 35.20 -15.96
N LYS A 209 -14.71 36.01 -16.97
CA LYS A 209 -16.09 36.38 -17.31
C LYS A 209 -16.91 35.19 -17.76
N GLY A 210 -16.35 34.35 -18.64
CA GLY A 210 -17.01 33.15 -19.15
C GLY A 210 -17.32 32.11 -18.05
N LYS A 211 -16.52 32.05 -16.99
CA LYS A 211 -16.73 31.21 -15.83
C LYS A 211 -17.44 31.88 -14.65
N ASN A 212 -17.89 33.14 -14.80
CA ASN A 212 -18.52 33.97 -13.74
C ASN A 212 -17.65 34.06 -12.46
N LEU A 213 -16.33 34.17 -12.61
CA LEU A 213 -15.37 34.19 -11.52
C LEU A 213 -14.88 35.58 -11.12
N THR A 214 -15.24 36.64 -11.86
CA THR A 214 -14.77 38.01 -11.63
C THR A 214 -15.07 38.53 -10.22
N SER A 215 -16.18 38.10 -9.61
CA SER A 215 -16.56 38.49 -8.25
C SER A 215 -15.90 37.67 -7.15
N LYS A 216 -15.33 36.51 -7.49
CA LYS A 216 -14.71 35.60 -6.54
C LYS A 216 -13.21 35.86 -6.33
N LEU A 217 -12.56 36.53 -7.28
CA LEU A 217 -11.15 36.86 -7.23
C LEU A 217 -10.92 38.19 -6.50
N LYS A 218 -10.11 38.14 -5.45
CA LYS A 218 -9.62 39.35 -4.77
C LYS A 218 -8.15 39.54 -5.13
N ILE A 219 -7.87 40.52 -5.98
CA ILE A 219 -6.52 40.95 -6.30
C ILE A 219 -6.15 42.08 -5.33
N ARG A 220 -5.02 41.93 -4.64
CA ARG A 220 -4.49 43.03 -3.80
C ARG A 220 -3.69 43.97 -4.68
N PHE A 221 -3.92 45.27 -4.49
CA PHE A 221 -3.12 46.31 -5.06
C PHE A 221 -1.93 46.60 -4.17
#